data_777a7542736151501dec2abe7e6a941a
#
_entry.id   777a7542736151501dec2abe7e6a941a
#
_cell.length_a   1.000
_cell.length_b   1.000
_cell.length_c   1.000
_cell.angle_alpha   90.00
_cell.angle_beta   90.00
_cell.angle_gamma   90.00
#
_symmetry.space_group_name_H-M   'P 1'
#
loop_
_entity.id
_entity.type
_entity.pdbx_description
1 polymer ?
#
loop_
_entity_poly.entity_id
_entity_poly.type
_entity_poly.pdbx_seq_one_letter_code
_entity_poly.pdbx_strand_id
1 'polypeptide(L)'
;ISTLMITYIIDVSIIQREAYALSLKINWWIHALLILGFLVLIPRSKHLHLVLSPINIFFKPLNMPNHNPIPIDMEGDEEELENLLSNMGKLSKNQTLDIFSCVECGRCTEVCPAHRGGGKLDPKNHFILNLKDPLMNNITDTVNKIDVEAGWECTTCQACSEVCPVGNEVEKSDEIRNIQVLVEGNVPQEYQKLFTNLQNTGNTEGAMKSELSEQLPKFDGSQEYVLWLGCFAKY
;
A
#
# COMPACT_ATOMS: atom_id res chain seq x y z
N ILE A 1 -16.60 12.47 21.39
CA ILE A 1 -15.52 13.42 21.71
C ILE A 1 -16.12 14.75 22.21
N SER A 2 -17.09 15.35 21.51
CA SER A 2 -17.70 16.62 21.92
C SER A 2 -18.33 16.56 23.32
N THR A 3 -19.04 15.48 23.65
CA THR A 3 -19.64 15.28 24.98
C THR A 3 -18.59 15.15 26.09
N LEU A 4 -17.46 14.49 25.82
CA LEU A 4 -16.34 14.39 26.75
C LEU A 4 -15.70 15.77 27.03
N MET A 5 -15.56 16.61 26.01
CA MET A 5 -15.05 17.97 26.17
C MET A 5 -16.01 18.84 26.97
N ILE A 6 -17.32 18.71 26.75
CA ILE A 6 -18.34 19.46 27.48
C ILE A 6 -18.31 19.08 28.97
N THR A 7 -18.26 17.79 29.31
CA THR A 7 -18.19 17.36 30.73
C THR A 7 -16.92 17.84 31.41
N TYR A 8 -15.78 17.85 30.71
CA TYR A 8 -14.52 18.42 31.23
C TYR A 8 -14.62 19.91 31.49
N ILE A 9 -15.18 20.69 30.54
CA ILE A 9 -15.36 22.13 30.70
C ILE A 9 -16.27 22.47 31.90
N ILE A 10 -17.36 21.69 32.06
CA ILE A 10 -18.27 21.86 33.22
C ILE A 10 -17.51 21.62 34.53
N ASP A 11 -16.70 20.55 34.61
CA ASP A 11 -15.92 20.22 35.77
C ASP A 11 -14.96 21.36 36.15
N VAL A 12 -14.17 21.85 35.20
CA VAL A 12 -13.21 22.95 35.40
C VAL A 12 -13.91 24.26 35.77
N SER A 13 -15.09 24.57 35.19
CA SER A 13 -15.80 25.83 35.41
C SER A 13 -16.51 25.89 36.77
N ILE A 14 -16.86 24.75 37.36
CA ILE A 14 -17.68 24.65 38.57
C ILE A 14 -16.82 24.35 39.81
N ILE A 15 -15.58 23.93 39.65
CA ILE A 15 -14.65 23.49 40.72
C ILE A 15 -14.52 24.51 41.90
N GLN A 16 -14.80 25.76 41.64
CA GLN A 16 -14.68 26.84 42.63
C GLN A 16 -15.91 27.06 43.54
N ARG A 17 -16.97 26.28 43.41
CA ARG A 17 -18.21 26.47 44.20
C ARG A 17 -18.58 25.24 45.00
N GLU A 18 -18.34 25.22 46.28
CA GLU A 18 -18.67 24.12 47.22
C GLU A 18 -20.16 23.72 47.23
N ALA A 19 -21.07 24.63 46.81
CA ALA A 19 -22.51 24.38 46.74
C ALA A 19 -22.95 23.28 45.71
N TYR A 20 -22.05 22.85 44.83
CA TYR A 20 -22.38 21.95 43.70
C TYR A 20 -21.70 20.57 43.80
N ALA A 21 -21.34 20.11 44.99
CA ALA A 21 -20.62 18.86 45.23
C ALA A 21 -21.33 17.62 44.59
N LEU A 22 -22.67 17.59 44.62
CA LEU A 22 -23.44 16.50 44.00
C LEU A 22 -23.39 16.54 42.49
N SER A 23 -23.55 17.70 41.87
CA SER A 23 -23.48 17.86 40.41
C SER A 23 -22.10 17.53 39.86
N LEU A 24 -21.03 17.88 40.59
CA LEU A 24 -19.66 17.51 40.24
C LEU A 24 -19.43 16.00 40.28
N LYS A 25 -19.97 15.30 41.30
CA LYS A 25 -19.90 13.84 41.39
C LYS A 25 -20.65 13.17 40.23
N ILE A 26 -21.83 13.66 39.89
CA ILE A 26 -22.62 13.14 38.77
C ILE A 26 -21.85 13.37 37.44
N ASN A 27 -21.34 14.59 37.24
CA ASN A 27 -20.56 14.90 36.05
C ASN A 27 -19.31 14.01 35.92
N TRP A 28 -18.61 13.76 37.04
CA TRP A 28 -17.46 12.88 37.07
C TRP A 28 -17.81 11.45 36.63
N TRP A 29 -18.92 10.90 37.15
CA TRP A 29 -19.38 9.57 36.75
C TRP A 29 -19.79 9.50 35.27
N ILE A 30 -20.48 10.53 34.78
CA ILE A 30 -20.84 10.61 33.35
C ILE A 30 -19.56 10.62 32.50
N HIS A 31 -18.58 11.46 32.87
CA HIS A 31 -17.30 11.53 32.15
C HIS A 31 -16.58 10.17 32.16
N ALA A 32 -16.46 9.52 33.30
CA ALA A 32 -15.84 8.22 33.43
C ALA A 32 -16.53 7.16 32.58
N LEU A 33 -17.87 7.10 32.58
CA LEU A 33 -18.63 6.16 31.76
C LEU A 33 -18.48 6.45 30.25
N LEU A 34 -18.39 7.72 29.86
CA LEU A 34 -18.14 8.09 28.47
C LEU A 34 -16.73 7.67 28.01
N ILE A 35 -15.72 7.78 28.85
CA ILE A 35 -14.35 7.30 28.56
C ILE A 35 -14.35 5.77 28.39
N LEU A 36 -14.97 5.05 29.33
CA LEU A 36 -15.05 3.61 29.27
C LEU A 36 -15.82 3.12 28.02
N GLY A 37 -16.94 3.79 27.70
CA GLY A 37 -17.68 3.50 26.48
C GLY A 37 -16.88 3.79 25.21
N PHE A 38 -16.12 4.89 25.17
CA PHE A 38 -15.24 5.20 24.07
C PHE A 38 -14.11 4.19 23.90
N LEU A 39 -13.55 3.70 25.01
CA LEU A 39 -12.49 2.68 24.97
C LEU A 39 -12.96 1.40 24.27
N VAL A 40 -14.22 0.98 24.51
CA VAL A 40 -14.81 -0.17 23.82
C VAL A 40 -15.08 0.07 22.34
N LEU A 41 -15.31 1.34 21.95
CA LEU A 41 -15.55 1.71 20.56
C LEU A 41 -14.27 1.80 19.73
N ILE A 42 -13.11 2.09 20.33
CA ILE A 42 -11.83 2.25 19.60
C ILE A 42 -11.53 1.06 18.68
N PRO A 43 -11.57 -0.21 19.14
CA PRO A 43 -11.18 -1.35 18.31
C PRO A 43 -12.06 -1.57 17.06
N ARG A 44 -13.32 -1.07 17.10
CA ARG A 44 -14.30 -1.24 16.02
C ARG A 44 -14.56 0.02 15.21
N SER A 45 -13.75 1.04 15.41
CA SER A 45 -13.93 2.34 14.75
C SER A 45 -12.68 2.76 14.02
N LYS A 46 -12.81 3.80 13.20
CA LYS A 46 -11.66 4.44 12.55
C LYS A 46 -10.59 4.97 13.54
N HIS A 47 -10.92 5.07 14.83
CA HIS A 47 -10.00 5.51 15.87
C HIS A 47 -8.96 4.44 16.27
N LEU A 48 -9.05 3.22 15.73
CA LEU A 48 -8.06 2.16 15.99
C LEU A 48 -6.64 2.60 15.63
N HIS A 49 -6.47 3.46 14.62
CA HIS A 49 -5.18 4.01 14.25
C HIS A 49 -4.47 4.77 15.39
N LEU A 50 -5.21 5.34 16.35
CA LEU A 50 -4.59 6.04 17.51
C LEU A 50 -3.70 5.11 18.34
N VAL A 51 -4.04 3.83 18.39
CA VAL A 51 -3.29 2.79 19.11
C VAL A 51 -2.25 2.16 18.20
N LEU A 52 -2.63 1.86 16.95
CA LEU A 52 -1.79 1.07 16.05
C LEU A 52 -0.71 1.89 15.35
N SER A 53 -0.96 3.19 15.07
CA SER A 53 0.06 4.03 14.39
C SER A 53 1.36 4.17 15.17
N PRO A 54 1.37 4.42 16.50
CA PRO A 54 2.62 4.41 17.27
C PRO A 54 3.36 3.08 17.21
N ILE A 55 2.63 1.97 17.23
CA ILE A 55 3.19 0.63 17.13
C ILE A 55 3.82 0.43 15.74
N ASN A 56 3.12 0.82 14.69
CA ASN A 56 3.61 0.73 13.32
C ASN A 56 4.86 1.57 13.11
N ILE A 57 4.87 2.81 13.59
CA ILE A 57 6.06 3.68 13.52
C ILE A 57 7.25 3.06 14.24
N PHE A 58 7.03 2.42 15.40
CA PHE A 58 8.09 1.76 16.16
C PHE A 58 8.72 0.59 15.41
N PHE A 59 7.91 -0.20 14.68
CA PHE A 59 8.37 -1.35 13.92
C PHE A 59 8.77 -1.01 12.47
N LYS A 60 8.63 0.26 12.05
CA LYS A 60 9.01 0.68 10.71
C LYS A 60 10.50 0.39 10.46
N PRO A 61 10.84 -0.30 9.36
CA PRO A 61 12.23 -0.46 8.97
C PRO A 61 12.87 0.90 8.67
N LEU A 62 14.07 1.14 9.21
CA LEU A 62 14.78 2.42 9.05
C LEU A 62 15.32 2.61 7.62
N ASN A 63 15.56 1.53 6.91
CA ASN A 63 16.02 1.53 5.52
C ASN A 63 14.81 1.31 4.60
N MET A 64 14.20 2.39 4.18
CA MET A 64 13.16 2.38 3.15
C MET A 64 13.77 2.67 1.77
N PRO A 65 13.24 2.10 0.71
CA PRO A 65 12.20 1.09 0.64
C PRO A 65 12.82 -0.31 0.52
N ASN A 66 12.67 -1.14 1.51
CA ASN A 66 12.87 -2.59 1.32
C ASN A 66 11.61 -3.18 0.70
N HIS A 67 11.33 -2.79 -0.54
CA HIS A 67 10.45 -3.59 -1.34
C HIS A 67 11.21 -4.88 -1.68
N ASN A 68 11.00 -5.89 -0.89
CA ASN A 68 11.50 -7.24 -1.16
C ASN A 68 10.39 -7.97 -1.90
N PRO A 69 10.42 -8.01 -3.23
CA PRO A 69 9.49 -8.86 -3.95
C PRO A 69 9.67 -10.29 -3.42
N ILE A 70 8.56 -10.98 -3.20
CA ILE A 70 8.61 -12.38 -2.80
C ILE A 70 9.37 -13.11 -3.92
N PRO A 71 10.54 -13.70 -3.65
CA PRO A 71 11.28 -14.42 -4.66
C PRO A 71 10.44 -15.63 -5.06
N ILE A 72 9.95 -15.64 -6.28
CA ILE A 72 9.18 -16.74 -6.82
C ILE A 72 10.15 -17.61 -7.59
N ASP A 73 10.50 -18.76 -7.01
CA ASP A 73 11.25 -19.79 -7.73
C ASP A 73 10.30 -20.62 -8.58
N MET A 74 10.30 -20.32 -9.87
CA MET A 74 9.46 -21.05 -10.85
C MET A 74 10.05 -22.41 -11.23
N GLU A 75 11.28 -22.72 -10.84
CA GLU A 75 11.98 -23.99 -11.09
C GLU A 75 12.03 -24.87 -9.82
N GLY A 76 11.47 -24.40 -8.70
CA GLY A 76 11.39 -25.10 -7.44
C GLY A 76 10.41 -26.27 -7.41
N ASP A 77 10.27 -26.92 -6.25
CA ASP A 77 9.32 -28.02 -6.06
C ASP A 77 7.88 -27.58 -6.31
N GLU A 78 7.10 -28.39 -7.05
CA GLU A 78 5.69 -28.12 -7.38
C GLU A 78 4.82 -27.87 -6.14
N GLU A 79 5.07 -28.59 -5.04
CA GLU A 79 4.35 -28.44 -3.78
C GLU A 79 4.63 -27.07 -3.13
N GLU A 80 5.88 -26.58 -3.18
CA GLU A 80 6.26 -25.28 -2.66
C GLU A 80 5.65 -24.14 -3.49
N LEU A 81 5.65 -24.29 -4.81
CA LEU A 81 5.04 -23.36 -5.74
C LEU A 81 3.51 -23.29 -5.54
N GLU A 82 2.83 -24.42 -5.41
CA GLU A 82 1.38 -24.47 -5.16
C GLU A 82 1.02 -23.82 -3.82
N ASN A 83 1.81 -24.06 -2.79
CA ASN A 83 1.63 -23.42 -1.47
C ASN A 83 1.86 -21.90 -1.56
N LEU A 84 2.88 -21.45 -2.29
CA LEU A 84 3.15 -20.05 -2.53
C LEU A 84 1.97 -19.37 -3.26
N LEU A 85 1.51 -19.97 -4.36
CA LEU A 85 0.37 -19.46 -5.14
C LEU A 85 -0.91 -19.41 -4.33
N SER A 86 -1.18 -20.41 -3.49
CA SER A 86 -2.37 -20.46 -2.62
C SER A 86 -2.37 -19.39 -1.51
N ASN A 87 -1.18 -18.90 -1.17
CA ASN A 87 -1.00 -17.82 -0.18
C ASN A 87 -0.89 -16.43 -0.82
N MET A 88 -0.75 -16.35 -2.13
CA MET A 88 -0.85 -15.07 -2.83
C MET A 88 -2.23 -14.45 -2.60
N GLY A 89 -2.25 -13.14 -2.35
CA GLY A 89 -3.48 -12.43 -2.01
C GLY A 89 -3.80 -12.37 -0.52
N LYS A 90 -3.10 -13.13 0.30
CA LYS A 90 -3.18 -13.00 1.75
C LYS A 90 -2.20 -11.94 2.22
N LEU A 91 -2.72 -10.91 2.83
CA LEU A 91 -1.88 -9.87 3.41
C LEU A 91 -1.06 -10.40 4.58
N SER A 92 0.20 -10.01 4.63
CA SER A 92 1.07 -10.27 5.76
C SER A 92 0.58 -9.55 7.03
N LYS A 93 1.08 -9.95 8.20
CA LYS A 93 0.75 -9.27 9.47
C LYS A 93 1.17 -7.80 9.44
N ASN A 94 2.29 -7.48 8.82
CA ASN A 94 2.78 -6.11 8.69
C ASN A 94 1.88 -5.29 7.77
N GLN A 95 1.50 -5.82 6.62
CA GLN A 95 0.55 -5.16 5.71
C GLN A 95 -0.83 -4.94 6.36
N THR A 96 -1.29 -5.91 7.16
CA THR A 96 -2.52 -5.75 7.93
C THR A 96 -2.38 -4.65 8.97
N LEU A 97 -1.24 -4.57 9.68
CA LEU A 97 -0.97 -3.49 10.62
C LEU A 97 -0.95 -2.13 9.92
N ASP A 98 -0.33 -2.02 8.74
CA ASP A 98 -0.32 -0.81 7.92
C ASP A 98 -1.73 -0.31 7.60
N ILE A 99 -2.61 -1.21 7.17
CA ILE A 99 -3.99 -0.87 6.80
C ILE A 99 -4.74 -0.27 7.99
N PHE A 100 -4.62 -0.88 9.18
CA PHE A 100 -5.29 -0.41 10.38
C PHE A 100 -4.62 0.79 11.05
N SER A 101 -3.34 1.04 10.78
CA SER A 101 -2.58 2.19 11.26
C SER A 101 -2.85 3.47 10.46
N CYS A 102 -3.48 3.36 9.29
CA CYS A 102 -3.71 4.49 8.39
C CYS A 102 -4.57 5.58 9.03
N VAL A 103 -4.05 6.80 9.06
CA VAL A 103 -4.73 8.01 9.57
C VAL A 103 -5.58 8.72 8.52
N GLU A 104 -5.72 8.14 7.34
CA GLU A 104 -6.56 8.63 6.23
C GLU A 104 -6.23 10.06 5.75
N CYS A 105 -4.99 10.52 5.92
CA CYS A 105 -4.58 11.91 5.65
C CYS A 105 -4.52 12.30 4.16
N GLY A 106 -4.46 11.32 3.23
CA GLY A 106 -4.46 11.56 1.79
C GLY A 106 -3.13 11.96 1.15
N ARG A 107 -2.03 12.10 1.91
CA ARG A 107 -0.72 12.50 1.37
C ARG A 107 -0.21 11.55 0.28
N CYS A 108 -0.44 10.26 0.43
CA CYS A 108 -0.06 9.26 -0.57
C CYS A 108 -0.77 9.47 -1.92
N THR A 109 -2.02 9.91 -1.90
CA THR A 109 -2.78 10.27 -3.11
C THR A 109 -2.21 11.51 -3.78
N GLU A 110 -1.87 12.53 -3.00
CA GLU A 110 -1.34 13.81 -3.53
C GLU A 110 0.01 13.66 -4.23
N VAL A 111 0.88 12.76 -3.78
CA VAL A 111 2.21 12.56 -4.39
C VAL A 111 2.21 11.53 -5.49
N CYS A 112 1.14 10.77 -5.67
CA CYS A 112 1.08 9.68 -6.66
C CYS A 112 1.14 10.22 -8.09
N PRO A 113 2.14 9.83 -8.90
CA PRO A 113 2.26 10.31 -10.27
C PRO A 113 1.12 9.82 -11.16
N ALA A 114 0.63 8.58 -10.97
CA ALA A 114 -0.51 8.06 -11.71
C ALA A 114 -1.79 8.86 -11.42
N HIS A 115 -2.07 9.12 -10.14
CA HIS A 115 -3.22 9.94 -9.73
C HIS A 115 -3.15 11.37 -10.30
N ARG A 116 -1.98 12.00 -10.18
CA ARG A 116 -1.75 13.36 -10.70
C ARG A 116 -1.82 13.44 -12.22
N GLY A 117 -1.51 12.35 -12.91
CA GLY A 117 -1.65 12.21 -14.36
C GLY A 117 -3.09 12.03 -14.84
N GLY A 118 -4.07 11.98 -13.93
CA GLY A 118 -5.48 11.75 -14.25
C GLY A 118 -5.88 10.27 -14.34
N GLY A 119 -5.03 9.36 -13.88
CA GLY A 119 -5.34 7.94 -13.76
C GLY A 119 -6.36 7.64 -12.66
N LYS A 120 -6.88 6.43 -12.65
CA LYS A 120 -7.89 5.95 -11.69
C LYS A 120 -7.27 5.61 -10.33
N LEU A 121 -5.96 5.36 -10.28
CA LEU A 121 -5.27 4.96 -9.06
C LEU A 121 -5.33 6.05 -7.99
N ASP A 122 -5.95 5.73 -6.87
CA ASP A 122 -5.85 6.47 -5.60
C ASP A 122 -5.21 5.54 -4.56
N PRO A 123 -3.92 5.70 -4.23
CA PRO A 123 -3.22 4.80 -3.32
C PRO A 123 -3.88 4.65 -1.96
N LYS A 124 -4.42 5.73 -1.41
CA LYS A 124 -5.14 5.70 -0.13
C LYS A 124 -6.35 4.78 -0.19
N ASN A 125 -7.18 4.94 -1.22
CA ASN A 125 -8.40 4.17 -1.34
C ASN A 125 -8.12 2.74 -1.80
N HIS A 126 -7.37 2.57 -2.91
CA HIS A 126 -7.17 1.26 -3.52
C HIS A 126 -6.29 0.33 -2.68
N PHE A 127 -5.20 0.83 -2.12
CA PHE A 127 -4.23 -0.02 -1.40
C PHE A 127 -4.47 -0.11 0.11
N ILE A 128 -5.28 0.76 0.69
CA ILE A 128 -5.50 0.80 2.14
C ILE A 128 -6.99 0.69 2.50
N LEU A 129 -7.82 1.66 2.12
CA LEU A 129 -9.18 1.74 2.65
C LEU A 129 -10.09 0.63 2.13
N ASN A 130 -10.00 0.28 0.84
CA ASN A 130 -10.79 -0.80 0.25
C ASN A 130 -10.45 -2.17 0.83
N LEU A 131 -9.27 -2.33 1.45
CA LEU A 131 -8.85 -3.57 2.11
C LEU A 131 -9.30 -3.65 3.57
N LYS A 132 -9.61 -2.51 4.19
CA LYS A 132 -9.94 -2.42 5.62
C LYS A 132 -11.24 -3.13 5.97
N ASP A 133 -12.31 -2.88 5.21
CA ASP A 133 -13.62 -3.48 5.47
C ASP A 133 -13.63 -5.01 5.28
N PRO A 134 -13.06 -5.58 4.21
CA PRO A 134 -12.87 -7.02 4.09
C PRO A 134 -12.13 -7.64 5.27
N LEU A 135 -11.01 -7.03 5.69
CA LEU A 135 -10.22 -7.51 6.82
C LEU A 135 -11.00 -7.49 8.14
N MET A 136 -11.81 -6.44 8.38
CA MET A 136 -12.68 -6.37 9.56
C MET A 136 -13.72 -7.49 9.59
N ASN A 137 -14.12 -8.01 8.43
CA ASN A 137 -15.07 -9.11 8.28
C ASN A 137 -14.40 -10.49 8.15
N ASN A 138 -13.09 -10.61 8.48
CA ASN A 138 -12.31 -11.83 8.36
C ASN A 138 -12.22 -12.39 6.92
N ILE A 139 -12.36 -11.55 5.92
CA ILE A 139 -12.14 -11.93 4.52
C ILE A 139 -10.64 -11.81 4.26
N THR A 140 -9.96 -12.94 4.16
CA THR A 140 -8.51 -13.00 3.97
C THR A 140 -8.08 -12.80 2.52
N ASP A 141 -8.95 -13.12 1.58
CA ASP A 141 -8.75 -12.90 0.15
C ASP A 141 -9.15 -11.47 -0.23
N THR A 142 -8.34 -10.52 0.23
CA THR A 142 -8.66 -9.09 0.14
C THR A 142 -8.07 -8.42 -1.07
N VAL A 143 -6.97 -8.93 -1.62
CA VAL A 143 -6.26 -8.31 -2.74
C VAL A 143 -7.11 -8.34 -4.00
N ASN A 144 -7.94 -9.38 -4.19
CA ASN A 144 -8.91 -9.46 -5.30
C ASN A 144 -10.04 -8.41 -5.24
N LYS A 145 -10.11 -7.61 -4.17
CA LYS A 145 -11.04 -6.47 -4.05
C LYS A 145 -10.47 -5.18 -4.61
N ILE A 146 -9.22 -5.18 -5.01
CA ILE A 146 -8.59 -4.00 -5.60
C ILE A 146 -8.94 -3.97 -7.08
N ASP A 147 -9.27 -2.77 -7.57
CA ASP A 147 -9.47 -2.57 -9.00
C ASP A 147 -8.17 -2.89 -9.75
N VAL A 148 -8.26 -3.87 -10.63
CA VAL A 148 -7.16 -4.38 -11.43
C VAL A 148 -6.51 -3.30 -12.26
N GLU A 149 -7.32 -2.51 -12.95
CA GLU A 149 -6.86 -1.44 -13.81
C GLU A 149 -6.07 -0.40 -13.01
N ALA A 150 -6.57 -0.01 -11.83
CA ALA A 150 -5.85 0.87 -10.92
C ALA A 150 -4.52 0.27 -10.44
N GLY A 151 -4.46 -1.03 -10.19
CA GLY A 151 -3.22 -1.74 -9.83
C GLY A 151 -2.16 -1.66 -10.94
N TRP A 152 -2.57 -1.75 -12.21
CA TRP A 152 -1.66 -1.66 -13.35
C TRP A 152 -1.18 -0.23 -13.67
N GLU A 153 -1.92 0.79 -13.25
CA GLU A 153 -1.47 2.20 -13.37
C GLU A 153 -0.31 2.55 -12.41
N CYS A 154 -0.07 1.74 -11.39
CA CYS A 154 0.99 2.01 -10.43
C CYS A 154 2.38 1.87 -11.07
N THR A 155 3.22 2.89 -10.89
CA THR A 155 4.60 2.91 -11.38
C THR A 155 5.61 2.34 -10.38
N THR A 156 5.17 1.78 -9.25
CA THR A 156 6.02 1.24 -8.18
C THR A 156 7.10 2.21 -7.66
N CYS A 157 6.85 3.51 -7.77
CA CYS A 157 7.83 4.55 -7.41
C CYS A 157 8.03 4.76 -5.91
N GLN A 158 7.23 4.11 -5.05
CA GLN A 158 7.28 4.15 -3.57
C GLN A 158 7.04 5.56 -2.94
N ALA A 159 6.73 6.59 -3.73
CA ALA A 159 6.49 7.94 -3.21
C ALA A 159 5.37 7.98 -2.15
N CYS A 160 4.35 7.15 -2.30
CA CYS A 160 3.24 7.03 -1.35
C CYS A 160 3.68 6.47 0.01
N SER A 161 4.59 5.51 0.03
CA SER A 161 5.15 4.92 1.26
C SER A 161 6.13 5.89 1.94
N GLU A 162 6.95 6.60 1.16
CA GLU A 162 7.92 7.56 1.68
C GLU A 162 7.23 8.73 2.40
N VAL A 163 6.15 9.27 1.85
CA VAL A 163 5.45 10.42 2.43
C VAL A 163 4.54 10.06 3.61
N CYS A 164 4.38 8.77 3.91
CA CYS A 164 3.44 8.31 4.93
C CYS A 164 3.90 8.68 6.34
N PRO A 165 3.13 9.51 7.10
CA PRO A 165 3.53 9.97 8.42
C PRO A 165 3.53 8.88 9.49
N VAL A 166 2.82 7.78 9.23
CA VAL A 166 2.74 6.63 10.14
C VAL A 166 3.56 5.43 9.66
N GLY A 167 4.36 5.63 8.59
CA GLY A 167 5.32 4.65 8.13
C GLY A 167 4.73 3.43 7.42
N ASN A 168 3.51 3.53 6.88
CA ASN A 168 2.90 2.43 6.14
C ASN A 168 3.62 2.18 4.81
N GLU A 169 3.80 0.92 4.47
CA GLU A 169 4.02 0.49 3.09
C GLU A 169 2.69 0.55 2.34
N VAL A 170 2.48 1.68 1.67
CA VAL A 170 1.17 1.94 1.02
C VAL A 170 1.05 1.18 -0.29
N GLU A 171 2.13 1.11 -1.06
CA GLU A 171 2.17 0.45 -2.36
C GLU A 171 1.99 -1.06 -2.23
N LYS A 172 1.07 -1.63 -3.00
CA LYS A 172 0.73 -3.08 -3.01
C LYS A 172 0.42 -3.58 -4.42
N SER A 173 0.91 -2.87 -5.43
CA SER A 173 0.62 -3.24 -6.82
C SER A 173 1.28 -4.52 -7.25
N ASP A 174 2.42 -4.87 -6.64
CA ASP A 174 3.12 -6.10 -6.98
C ASP A 174 2.34 -7.33 -6.55
N GLU A 175 1.74 -7.31 -5.36
CA GLU A 175 0.88 -8.40 -4.90
C GLU A 175 -0.31 -8.58 -5.84
N ILE A 176 -0.92 -7.48 -6.29
CA ILE A 176 -2.05 -7.50 -7.21
C ILE A 176 -1.63 -8.08 -8.56
N ARG A 177 -0.52 -7.60 -9.11
CA ARG A 177 0.01 -8.07 -10.40
C ARG A 177 0.42 -9.53 -10.36
N ASN A 178 1.05 -9.97 -9.27
CA ASN A 178 1.45 -11.35 -9.10
C ASN A 178 0.23 -12.28 -9.08
N ILE A 179 -0.83 -11.93 -8.36
CA ILE A 179 -2.07 -12.71 -8.37
C ILE A 179 -2.65 -12.79 -9.77
N GLN A 180 -2.77 -11.66 -10.43
CA GLN A 180 -3.38 -11.59 -11.75
C GLN A 180 -2.63 -12.38 -12.81
N VAL A 181 -1.31 -12.25 -12.80
CA VAL A 181 -0.46 -12.92 -13.81
C VAL A 181 -0.27 -14.40 -13.48
N LEU A 182 0.04 -14.72 -12.21
CA LEU A 182 0.47 -16.08 -11.83
C LEU A 182 -0.69 -16.98 -11.42
N VAL A 183 -1.74 -16.43 -10.79
CA VAL A 183 -2.87 -17.23 -10.32
C VAL A 183 -4.02 -17.20 -11.31
N GLU A 184 -4.38 -16.01 -11.83
CA GLU A 184 -5.53 -15.85 -12.71
C GLU A 184 -5.17 -15.95 -14.20
N GLY A 185 -3.88 -15.86 -14.56
CA GLY A 185 -3.44 -15.84 -15.96
C GLY A 185 -3.96 -14.61 -16.74
N ASN A 186 -4.37 -13.58 -16.04
CA ASN A 186 -5.00 -12.40 -16.61
C ASN A 186 -4.02 -11.24 -16.72
N VAL A 187 -3.71 -10.85 -17.96
CA VAL A 187 -2.81 -9.72 -18.26
C VAL A 187 -3.52 -8.77 -19.22
N PRO A 188 -3.48 -7.45 -18.99
CA PRO A 188 -4.01 -6.47 -19.93
C PRO A 188 -3.45 -6.69 -21.36
N GLN A 189 -4.27 -6.44 -22.39
CA GLN A 189 -3.90 -6.74 -23.78
C GLN A 189 -2.61 -6.04 -24.25
N GLU A 190 -2.37 -4.84 -23.78
CA GLU A 190 -1.16 -4.09 -24.09
C GLU A 190 0.10 -4.85 -23.64
N TYR A 191 0.05 -5.44 -22.45
CA TYR A 191 1.17 -6.22 -21.90
C TYR A 191 1.30 -7.60 -22.54
N GLN A 192 0.19 -8.22 -22.97
CA GLN A 192 0.24 -9.48 -23.71
C GLN A 192 1.05 -9.33 -25.01
N LYS A 193 0.83 -8.24 -25.75
CA LYS A 193 1.59 -7.94 -26.94
C LYS A 193 3.08 -7.73 -26.62
N LEU A 194 3.37 -7.00 -25.54
CA LEU A 194 4.75 -6.76 -25.09
C LEU A 194 5.45 -8.08 -24.75
N PHE A 195 4.82 -8.98 -24.00
CA PHE A 195 5.38 -10.29 -23.64
C PHE A 195 5.60 -11.15 -24.88
N THR A 196 4.63 -11.18 -25.80
CA THR A 196 4.78 -11.90 -27.09
C THR A 196 5.95 -11.38 -27.90
N ASN A 197 6.12 -10.06 -27.97
CA ASN A 197 7.23 -9.44 -28.65
C ASN A 197 8.58 -9.80 -27.99
N LEU A 198 8.66 -9.71 -26.65
CA LEU A 198 9.86 -10.10 -25.89
C LEU A 198 10.25 -11.55 -26.13
N GLN A 199 9.28 -12.46 -26.13
CA GLN A 199 9.49 -13.88 -26.35
C GLN A 199 9.97 -14.18 -27.79
N ASN A 200 9.40 -13.52 -28.77
CA ASN A 200 9.67 -13.82 -30.19
C ASN A 200 10.91 -13.08 -30.73
N THR A 201 11.15 -11.85 -30.29
CA THR A 201 12.18 -10.96 -30.88
C THR A 201 13.20 -10.44 -29.87
N GLY A 202 12.97 -10.64 -28.57
CA GLY A 202 13.83 -10.14 -27.50
C GLY A 202 13.74 -8.62 -27.29
N ASN A 203 12.71 -7.96 -27.83
CA ASN A 203 12.45 -6.53 -27.64
C ASN A 203 10.97 -6.22 -27.49
N THR A 204 10.65 -5.07 -26.89
CA THR A 204 9.27 -4.65 -26.56
C THR A 204 8.44 -4.28 -27.79
N GLU A 205 9.08 -3.83 -28.87
CA GLU A 205 8.41 -3.36 -30.08
C GLU A 205 8.11 -4.48 -31.09
N GLY A 206 8.68 -5.68 -30.87
CA GLY A 206 8.57 -6.78 -31.81
C GLY A 206 9.36 -6.59 -33.11
N ALA A 207 10.27 -5.60 -33.10
CA ALA A 207 11.12 -5.32 -34.26
C ALA A 207 12.21 -6.38 -34.39
N MET A 208 12.50 -6.76 -35.62
CA MET A 208 13.65 -7.62 -35.92
C MET A 208 14.95 -6.87 -35.61
N LYS A 209 15.97 -7.58 -35.15
CA LYS A 209 17.29 -7.01 -34.90
C LYS A 209 17.78 -6.27 -36.14
N SER A 210 17.97 -4.97 -36.01
CA SER A 210 18.30 -4.16 -37.16
C SER A 210 19.76 -4.37 -37.59
N GLU A 211 20.02 -4.24 -38.88
CA GLU A 211 21.39 -4.23 -39.43
C GLU A 211 22.27 -3.12 -38.81
N LEU A 212 21.64 -2.04 -38.32
CA LEU A 212 22.31 -0.95 -37.64
C LEU A 212 23.07 -1.42 -36.39
N SER A 213 22.49 -2.36 -35.61
CA SER A 213 23.15 -2.91 -34.41
C SER A 213 24.41 -3.71 -34.73
N GLU A 214 24.53 -4.23 -35.96
CA GLU A 214 25.69 -4.98 -36.43
C GLU A 214 26.76 -4.04 -37.03
N GLN A 215 26.37 -2.85 -37.53
CA GLN A 215 27.28 -1.85 -38.10
C GLN A 215 27.91 -0.94 -37.04
N LEU A 216 27.34 -0.90 -35.82
CA LEU A 216 27.89 -0.04 -34.78
C LEU A 216 29.20 -0.61 -34.23
N PRO A 217 30.22 0.25 -34.01
CA PRO A 217 31.48 -0.19 -33.42
C PRO A 217 31.21 -0.78 -32.03
N LYS A 218 31.79 -1.95 -31.79
CA LYS A 218 31.69 -2.61 -30.46
C LYS A 218 32.72 -1.98 -29.52
N PHE A 219 32.32 -1.86 -28.25
CA PHE A 219 33.23 -1.41 -27.22
C PHE A 219 34.32 -2.47 -26.96
N ASP A 220 35.58 -2.07 -27.13
CA ASP A 220 36.77 -2.91 -26.95
C ASP A 220 37.60 -2.49 -25.73
N GLY A 221 37.15 -1.51 -24.94
CA GLY A 221 37.84 -0.98 -23.77
C GLY A 221 38.82 0.16 -24.07
N SER A 222 39.03 0.54 -25.34
CA SER A 222 39.91 1.63 -25.73
C SER A 222 39.23 2.99 -25.81
N GLN A 223 37.90 3.01 -25.88
CA GLN A 223 37.13 4.23 -26.04
C GLN A 223 36.95 4.96 -24.69
N GLU A 224 37.07 6.30 -24.74
CA GLU A 224 36.86 7.16 -23.57
C GLU A 224 35.40 7.24 -23.15
N TYR A 225 34.46 7.07 -24.10
CA TYR A 225 33.02 7.17 -23.88
C TYR A 225 32.30 5.91 -24.37
N VAL A 226 31.33 5.45 -23.59
CA VAL A 226 30.41 4.34 -23.93
C VAL A 226 28.99 4.86 -24.05
N LEU A 227 28.38 4.64 -25.21
CA LEU A 227 26.95 4.93 -25.40
C LEU A 227 26.13 3.66 -25.18
N TRP A 228 25.29 3.68 -24.16
CA TRP A 228 24.31 2.63 -23.93
C TRP A 228 23.04 2.93 -24.73
N LEU A 229 22.81 2.18 -25.78
CA LEU A 229 21.60 2.29 -26.58
C LEU A 229 20.46 1.53 -25.88
N GLY A 230 19.38 2.25 -25.53
CA GLY A 230 18.15 1.61 -25.09
C GLY A 230 17.45 0.86 -26.23
N CYS A 231 16.42 0.06 -25.89
CA CYS A 231 15.69 -0.74 -26.87
C CYS A 231 15.19 0.07 -28.06
N PHE A 232 14.69 1.28 -27.82
CA PHE A 232 14.11 2.13 -28.86
C PHE A 232 15.13 2.65 -29.89
N ALA A 233 16.37 2.87 -29.47
CA ALA A 233 17.44 3.35 -30.38
C ALA A 233 18.23 2.21 -31.07
N LYS A 234 17.96 0.95 -30.60
CA LYS A 234 18.66 -0.21 -31.12
C LYS A 234 17.93 -0.90 -32.29
N TYR A 235 16.61 -0.64 -32.44
CA TYR A 235 15.74 -1.29 -33.43
C TYR A 235 15.06 -0.32 -34.38
#